data_baea3a45cdd30d4448f9ccc0c7899109
#
_entry.id   baea3a45cdd30d4448f9ccc0c7899109
#
_cell.length_a   1.000
_cell.length_b   1.000
_cell.length_c   1.000
_cell.angle_alpha   90.00
_cell.angle_beta   90.00
_cell.angle_gamma   90.00
#
_symmetry.space_group_name_H-M   'P 1'
#
loop_
_entity.id
_entity.type
_entity.pdbx_description
1 polymer ?
#
loop_
_entity_poly.entity_id
_entity_poly.type
_entity_poly.pdbx_seq_one_letter_code
_entity_poly.pdbx_strand_id
1 'polypeptide(L)'
;MFNRAIVRTPGESMLSGLTTANLGLPNYEKALVQHAEYIKVLEECGLQVSVLAKNEQYPDSTFVEDVALLTKECAIITKPGTPSRSGETVEIKKVLKDYYLNIEEVREPGIVEAGDIMMVGSHFYLGISARTNENGAGQVIEFLKKYGMSGSLVKLDKVLHLKTGVAYLDQNNLVATGEFLTKEEFQNFNILEIADDESYAANCIWVNDRVLIPKGYPKARETIASAGYSIIEVDRSEEHT
;
A
#
# COMPACT_ATOMS: atom_id res chain seq x y z
N MET A 1 5.25 -0.55 16.32
CA MET A 1 4.59 -1.87 16.22
C MET A 1 3.14 -1.61 15.89
N PHE A 2 2.63 -2.26 14.85
CA PHE A 2 1.20 -2.22 14.47
C PHE A 2 0.42 -3.19 15.37
N ASN A 3 -0.83 -2.87 15.64
CA ASN A 3 -1.72 -3.71 16.45
C ASN A 3 -3.07 -3.98 15.78
N ARG A 4 -3.38 -3.28 14.72
CA ARG A 4 -4.64 -3.43 13.96
C ARG A 4 -4.41 -3.35 12.47
N ALA A 5 -5.26 -4.03 11.71
CA ALA A 5 -5.39 -3.90 10.27
C ALA A 5 -6.87 -3.83 9.87
N ILE A 6 -7.14 -3.15 8.79
CA ILE A 6 -8.45 -3.13 8.14
C ILE A 6 -8.25 -3.72 6.75
N VAL A 7 -9.04 -4.71 6.42
CA VAL A 7 -9.09 -5.34 5.09
C VAL A 7 -10.53 -5.37 4.59
N ARG A 8 -10.72 -5.55 3.30
CA ARG A 8 -12.05 -5.74 2.73
C ARG A 8 -12.09 -7.02 1.91
N THR A 9 -13.10 -7.84 2.13
CA THR A 9 -13.34 -9.02 1.30
C THR A 9 -13.54 -8.62 -0.15
N PRO A 10 -12.85 -9.26 -1.12
CA PRO A 10 -13.06 -9.01 -2.54
C PRO A 10 -14.53 -9.23 -2.94
N GLY A 11 -15.09 -8.35 -3.75
CA GLY A 11 -16.36 -8.56 -4.42
C GLY A 11 -16.17 -9.28 -5.74
N GLU A 12 -17.21 -9.93 -6.28
CA GLU A 12 -17.15 -10.53 -7.62
C GLU A 12 -16.89 -9.48 -8.71
N SER A 13 -17.31 -8.25 -8.46
CA SER A 13 -17.06 -7.08 -9.32
C SER A 13 -15.57 -6.83 -9.57
N MET A 14 -14.63 -7.37 -8.74
CA MET A 14 -13.18 -7.27 -8.97
C MET A 14 -12.76 -7.76 -10.36
N LEU A 15 -13.52 -8.66 -10.97
CA LEU A 15 -13.28 -9.14 -12.33
C LEU A 15 -13.33 -8.01 -13.39
N SER A 16 -13.92 -6.87 -13.05
CA SER A 16 -13.98 -5.64 -13.87
C SER A 16 -13.15 -4.51 -13.30
N GLY A 17 -12.24 -4.80 -12.36
CA GLY A 17 -11.33 -3.84 -11.76
C GLY A 17 -10.35 -3.23 -12.77
N LEU A 18 -9.71 -2.16 -12.34
CA LEU A 18 -8.72 -1.46 -13.17
C LEU A 18 -7.42 -2.25 -13.23
N THR A 19 -6.98 -2.62 -14.42
CA THR A 19 -5.68 -3.24 -14.63
C THR A 19 -5.01 -2.72 -15.89
N THR A 20 -3.68 -2.71 -15.89
CA THR A 20 -2.84 -2.52 -17.08
C THR A 20 -2.10 -3.81 -17.44
N ALA A 21 -2.23 -4.86 -16.61
CA ALA A 21 -1.63 -6.16 -16.87
C ALA A 21 -2.45 -6.94 -17.92
N ASN A 22 -1.77 -7.73 -18.72
CA ASN A 22 -2.41 -8.62 -19.71
C ASN A 22 -2.21 -10.08 -19.29
N LEU A 23 -2.72 -10.43 -18.11
CA LEU A 23 -2.57 -11.76 -17.49
C LEU A 23 -3.86 -12.58 -17.54
N GLY A 24 -4.91 -12.05 -18.16
CA GLY A 24 -6.24 -12.65 -18.18
C GLY A 24 -7.12 -12.17 -17.04
N LEU A 25 -8.33 -12.74 -16.95
CA LEU A 25 -9.25 -12.42 -15.85
C LEU A 25 -8.82 -13.16 -14.57
N PRO A 26 -8.89 -12.51 -13.40
CA PRO A 26 -8.64 -13.16 -12.12
C PRO A 26 -9.68 -14.27 -11.84
N ASN A 27 -9.28 -15.24 -11.06
CA ASN A 27 -10.18 -16.26 -10.54
C ASN A 27 -10.73 -15.80 -9.19
N TYR A 28 -12.00 -15.43 -9.16
CA TYR A 28 -12.65 -14.89 -7.96
C TYR A 28 -12.61 -15.83 -6.76
N GLU A 29 -12.90 -17.11 -6.95
CA GLU A 29 -12.86 -18.08 -5.85
C GLU A 29 -11.45 -18.24 -5.29
N LYS A 30 -10.43 -18.23 -6.14
CA LYS A 30 -9.04 -18.24 -5.72
C LYS A 30 -8.67 -16.95 -4.99
N ALA A 31 -9.11 -15.79 -5.46
CA ALA A 31 -8.89 -14.50 -4.78
C ALA A 31 -9.48 -14.51 -3.35
N LEU A 32 -10.66 -15.10 -3.15
CA LEU A 32 -11.24 -15.25 -1.81
C LEU A 32 -10.38 -16.14 -0.89
N VAL A 33 -9.84 -17.24 -1.41
CA VAL A 33 -8.94 -18.11 -0.65
C VAL A 33 -7.64 -17.38 -0.29
N GLN A 34 -7.04 -16.68 -1.24
CA GLN A 34 -5.82 -15.90 -1.03
C GLN A 34 -6.04 -14.78 0.00
N HIS A 35 -7.16 -14.07 -0.09
CA HIS A 35 -7.51 -13.02 0.86
C HIS A 35 -7.73 -13.58 2.29
N ALA A 36 -8.39 -14.73 2.42
CA ALA A 36 -8.57 -15.38 3.71
C ALA A 36 -7.22 -15.83 4.32
N GLU A 37 -6.29 -16.31 3.51
CA GLU A 37 -4.95 -16.67 3.97
C GLU A 37 -4.14 -15.43 4.38
N TYR A 38 -4.24 -14.33 3.62
CA TYR A 38 -3.62 -13.06 3.96
C TYR A 38 -4.10 -12.53 5.33
N ILE A 39 -5.39 -12.65 5.64
CA ILE A 39 -5.94 -12.30 6.96
C ILE A 39 -5.26 -13.11 8.06
N LYS A 40 -5.15 -14.43 7.93
CA LYS A 40 -4.47 -15.29 8.92
C LYS A 40 -3.03 -14.86 9.13
N VAL A 41 -2.31 -14.58 8.05
CA VAL A 41 -0.92 -14.11 8.12
C VAL A 41 -0.81 -12.79 8.88
N LEU A 42 -1.73 -11.85 8.67
CA LEU A 42 -1.78 -10.61 9.45
C LEU A 42 -2.04 -10.87 10.94
N GLU A 43 -2.93 -11.80 11.28
CA GLU A 43 -3.19 -12.22 12.66
C GLU A 43 -1.97 -12.91 13.29
N GLU A 44 -1.25 -13.76 12.55
CA GLU A 44 0.02 -14.37 12.98
C GLU A 44 1.11 -13.33 13.24
N CYS A 45 1.07 -12.18 12.55
CA CYS A 45 1.93 -11.03 12.82
C CYS A 45 1.48 -10.21 14.05
N GLY A 46 0.45 -10.66 14.77
CA GLY A 46 -0.04 -10.03 16.01
C GLY A 46 -1.05 -8.91 15.80
N LEU A 47 -1.68 -8.81 14.63
CA LEU A 47 -2.67 -7.78 14.35
C LEU A 47 -4.09 -8.26 14.68
N GLN A 48 -4.91 -7.37 15.23
CA GLN A 48 -6.36 -7.51 15.24
C GLN A 48 -6.89 -7.04 13.86
N VAL A 49 -7.43 -7.97 13.08
CA VAL A 49 -7.90 -7.66 11.73
C VAL A 49 -9.41 -7.35 11.74
N SER A 50 -9.78 -6.18 11.24
CA SER A 50 -11.16 -5.78 10.96
C SER A 50 -11.49 -6.05 9.51
N VAL A 51 -12.39 -7.00 9.24
CA VAL A 51 -12.77 -7.40 7.88
C VAL A 51 -14.05 -6.67 7.48
N LEU A 52 -13.96 -5.79 6.48
CA LEU A 52 -15.11 -5.12 5.89
C LEU A 52 -15.81 -6.05 4.90
N ALA A 53 -17.13 -5.92 4.81
CA ALA A 53 -17.90 -6.64 3.81
C ALA A 53 -17.49 -6.24 2.40
N LYS A 54 -17.64 -7.17 1.44
CA LYS A 54 -17.44 -6.88 0.02
C LYS A 54 -18.33 -5.74 -0.45
N ASN A 55 -17.86 -4.97 -1.40
CA ASN A 55 -18.62 -3.87 -2.00
C ASN A 55 -18.65 -4.02 -3.51
N GLU A 56 -19.74 -4.57 -4.04
CA GLU A 56 -19.90 -4.85 -5.48
C GLU A 56 -20.05 -3.58 -6.34
N GLN A 57 -20.28 -2.43 -5.70
CA GLN A 57 -20.40 -1.15 -6.42
C GLN A 57 -19.03 -0.64 -6.89
N TYR A 58 -17.96 -1.02 -6.19
CA TYR A 58 -16.60 -0.55 -6.46
C TYR A 58 -15.67 -1.73 -6.67
N PRO A 59 -15.36 -2.08 -7.92
CA PRO A 59 -14.53 -3.24 -8.27
C PRO A 59 -13.18 -3.30 -7.56
N ASP A 60 -12.54 -2.14 -7.37
CA ASP A 60 -11.21 -2.03 -6.77
C ASP A 60 -11.24 -1.85 -5.24
N SER A 61 -12.42 -1.93 -4.61
CA SER A 61 -12.59 -1.61 -3.18
C SER A 61 -11.87 -2.56 -2.21
N THR A 62 -11.41 -3.72 -2.68
CA THR A 62 -10.54 -4.60 -1.87
C THR A 62 -9.20 -3.93 -1.51
N PHE A 63 -8.74 -2.99 -2.35
CA PHE A 63 -7.52 -2.21 -2.10
C PHE A 63 -7.80 -1.03 -1.15
N VAL A 64 -8.22 -1.35 0.07
CA VAL A 64 -8.59 -0.33 1.08
C VAL A 64 -7.42 0.57 1.48
N GLU A 65 -6.18 0.17 1.18
CA GLU A 65 -5.00 0.97 1.40
C GLU A 65 -5.08 2.31 0.67
N ASP A 66 -5.60 2.33 -0.55
CA ASP A 66 -5.59 3.51 -1.40
C ASP A 66 -6.49 4.65 -0.91
N VAL A 67 -7.50 4.33 -0.10
CA VAL A 67 -8.53 5.29 0.30
C VAL A 67 -8.30 5.97 1.64
N ALA A 68 -7.24 5.58 2.39
CA ALA A 68 -6.89 6.23 3.65
C ALA A 68 -5.43 6.02 4.05
N LEU A 69 -4.75 7.07 4.47
CA LEU A 69 -3.49 7.00 5.19
C LEU A 69 -3.75 7.01 6.69
N LEU A 70 -3.22 6.01 7.40
CA LEU A 70 -3.38 5.88 8.84
C LEU A 70 -2.05 6.15 9.56
N THR A 71 -2.08 7.05 10.52
CA THR A 71 -0.95 7.34 11.40
C THR A 71 -1.33 7.06 12.86
N LYS A 72 -0.45 7.31 13.81
CA LYS A 72 -0.81 7.23 15.23
C LYS A 72 -1.72 8.36 15.68
N GLU A 73 -1.61 9.54 15.05
CA GLU A 73 -2.20 10.78 15.50
C GLU A 73 -3.48 11.14 14.73
N CYS A 74 -3.57 10.72 13.47
CA CYS A 74 -4.70 11.04 12.60
C CYS A 74 -4.89 10.00 11.50
N ALA A 75 -6.11 9.97 10.96
CA ALA A 75 -6.40 9.35 9.68
C ALA A 75 -6.56 10.44 8.61
N ILE A 76 -6.04 10.21 7.42
CA ILE A 76 -6.20 11.10 6.28
C ILE A 76 -6.97 10.33 5.20
N ILE A 77 -8.20 10.75 4.94
CA ILE A 77 -9.00 10.21 3.84
C ILE A 77 -8.43 10.77 2.55
N THR A 78 -8.02 9.87 1.67
CA THR A 78 -7.48 10.23 0.36
C THR A 78 -8.61 10.60 -0.61
N LYS A 79 -8.24 10.88 -1.84
CA LYS A 79 -9.20 11.16 -2.91
C LYS A 79 -8.70 10.51 -4.21
N PRO A 80 -9.08 9.25 -4.48
CA PRO A 80 -8.79 8.63 -5.77
C PRO A 80 -9.32 9.48 -6.93
N GLY A 81 -8.51 9.63 -7.96
CA GLY A 81 -8.87 10.43 -9.13
C GLY A 81 -9.78 9.69 -10.12
N THR A 82 -9.84 8.36 -10.02
CA THR A 82 -10.63 7.52 -10.92
C THR A 82 -12.11 7.52 -10.52
N PRO A 83 -13.05 7.83 -11.41
CA PRO A 83 -14.47 7.90 -11.08
C PRO A 83 -15.05 6.60 -10.49
N SER A 84 -14.59 5.43 -10.95
CA SER A 84 -14.99 4.12 -10.43
C SER A 84 -14.62 3.89 -8.97
N ARG A 85 -13.69 4.68 -8.42
CA ARG A 85 -13.21 4.57 -7.03
C ARG A 85 -13.68 5.71 -6.12
N SER A 86 -14.29 6.75 -6.67
CA SER A 86 -14.56 8.01 -5.95
C SER A 86 -15.44 7.84 -4.69
N GLY A 87 -16.31 6.82 -4.66
CA GLY A 87 -17.21 6.55 -3.52
C GLY A 87 -16.63 5.62 -2.44
N GLU A 88 -15.50 4.97 -2.70
CA GLU A 88 -14.88 4.03 -1.75
C GLU A 88 -14.53 4.71 -0.42
N THR A 89 -14.18 6.00 -0.45
CA THR A 89 -13.78 6.80 0.71
C THR A 89 -14.90 7.05 1.72
N VAL A 90 -16.16 7.00 1.28
CA VAL A 90 -17.33 7.29 2.14
C VAL A 90 -17.46 6.24 3.25
N GLU A 91 -17.29 4.98 2.90
CA GLU A 91 -17.44 3.88 3.85
C GLU A 91 -16.26 3.79 4.80
N ILE A 92 -15.02 3.88 4.27
CA ILE A 92 -13.83 3.82 5.11
C ILE A 92 -13.80 4.98 6.12
N LYS A 93 -14.26 6.16 5.74
CA LYS A 93 -14.38 7.31 6.64
C LYS A 93 -15.34 7.03 7.81
N LYS A 94 -16.44 6.27 7.59
CA LYS A 94 -17.35 5.88 8.67
C LYS A 94 -16.66 4.93 9.65
N VAL A 95 -15.97 3.93 9.12
CA VAL A 95 -15.23 2.95 9.93
C VAL A 95 -14.13 3.63 10.77
N LEU A 96 -13.39 4.56 10.18
CA LEU A 96 -12.28 5.23 10.85
C LEU A 96 -12.71 6.15 12.00
N LYS A 97 -13.95 6.60 12.04
CA LYS A 97 -14.49 7.37 13.18
C LYS A 97 -14.51 6.59 14.50
N ASP A 98 -14.52 5.28 14.44
CA ASP A 98 -14.48 4.43 15.63
C ASP A 98 -13.06 4.28 16.20
N TYR A 99 -12.04 4.70 15.42
CA TYR A 99 -10.63 4.55 15.76
C TYR A 99 -9.89 5.88 15.93
N TYR A 100 -10.33 6.95 15.24
CA TYR A 100 -9.63 8.22 15.16
C TYR A 100 -10.52 9.39 15.55
N LEU A 101 -10.02 10.23 16.46
CA LEU A 101 -10.61 11.52 16.77
C LEU A 101 -10.29 12.57 15.68
N ASN A 102 -9.09 12.48 15.10
CA ASN A 102 -8.61 13.39 14.10
C ASN A 102 -8.71 12.74 12.73
N ILE A 103 -9.59 13.25 11.87
CA ILE A 103 -9.76 12.79 10.50
C ILE A 103 -9.66 13.98 9.57
N GLU A 104 -8.61 13.99 8.74
CA GLU A 104 -8.41 14.96 7.66
C GLU A 104 -8.91 14.35 6.34
N GLU A 105 -9.14 15.18 5.34
CA GLU A 105 -9.69 14.74 4.06
C GLU A 105 -9.13 15.56 2.90
N VAL A 106 -8.56 14.89 1.91
CA VAL A 106 -8.06 15.52 0.68
C VAL A 106 -9.25 16.02 -0.16
N ARG A 107 -9.14 17.25 -0.66
CA ARG A 107 -10.18 17.93 -1.43
C ARG A 107 -9.68 18.31 -2.82
N GLU A 108 -10.62 18.55 -3.70
CA GLU A 108 -10.31 19.10 -5.04
C GLU A 108 -9.49 20.40 -4.96
N PRO A 109 -8.57 20.60 -5.90
CA PRO A 109 -8.23 19.74 -7.04
C PRO A 109 -7.21 18.63 -6.74
N GLY A 110 -6.96 18.32 -5.46
CA GLY A 110 -6.07 17.24 -5.05
C GLY A 110 -6.64 15.87 -5.39
N ILE A 111 -5.80 15.00 -5.91
CA ILE A 111 -6.05 13.56 -6.04
C ILE A 111 -4.89 12.81 -5.38
N VAL A 112 -5.20 11.75 -4.63
CA VAL A 112 -4.23 10.91 -3.92
C VAL A 112 -4.78 9.49 -3.79
N GLU A 113 -3.95 8.51 -4.05
CA GLU A 113 -4.11 7.12 -3.62
C GLU A 113 -2.96 6.78 -2.66
N ALA A 114 -3.25 6.17 -1.49
CA ALA A 114 -2.20 5.95 -0.49
C ALA A 114 -1.22 4.81 -0.84
N GLY A 115 -1.44 4.09 -1.95
CA GLY A 115 -0.40 3.30 -2.61
C GLY A 115 0.84 4.12 -3.01
N ASP A 116 0.67 5.43 -3.17
CA ASP A 116 1.77 6.38 -3.41
C ASP A 116 2.42 6.94 -2.12
N ILE A 117 2.04 6.46 -0.94
CA ILE A 117 2.55 7.01 0.33
C ILE A 117 3.32 5.94 1.11
N MET A 118 4.60 6.14 1.30
CA MET A 118 5.46 5.28 2.12
C MET A 118 5.87 5.99 3.42
N MET A 119 5.63 5.34 4.55
CA MET A 119 5.96 5.86 5.88
C MET A 119 7.34 5.37 6.33
N VAL A 120 8.18 6.29 6.79
CA VAL A 120 9.47 6.02 7.45
C VAL A 120 9.51 6.79 8.76
N GLY A 121 9.15 6.13 9.84
CA GLY A 121 9.02 6.80 11.14
C GLY A 121 7.96 7.91 11.12
N SER A 122 8.38 9.18 11.31
CA SER A 122 7.50 10.35 11.22
C SER A 122 7.64 11.12 9.90
N HIS A 123 8.40 10.60 8.95
CA HIS A 123 8.53 11.16 7.61
C HIS A 123 7.82 10.29 6.58
N PHE A 124 7.16 10.93 5.61
CA PHE A 124 6.39 10.27 4.57
C PHE A 124 6.93 10.64 3.19
N TYR A 125 7.16 9.64 2.34
CA TYR A 125 7.50 9.83 0.94
C TYR A 125 6.23 9.69 0.11
N LEU A 126 5.91 10.71 -0.68
CA LEU A 126 4.70 10.77 -1.50
C LEU A 126 5.06 10.75 -2.98
N GLY A 127 4.71 9.68 -3.66
CA GLY A 127 4.87 9.52 -5.09
C GLY A 127 3.96 10.46 -5.88
N ILE A 128 4.52 11.15 -6.86
CA ILE A 128 3.74 11.90 -7.85
C ILE A 128 3.61 11.01 -9.08
N SER A 129 2.40 10.55 -9.33
CA SER A 129 2.06 9.53 -10.32
C SER A 129 0.82 9.95 -11.13
N ALA A 130 0.32 9.06 -11.97
CA ALA A 130 -1.00 9.23 -12.61
C ALA A 130 -2.17 9.18 -11.59
N ARG A 131 -1.93 8.66 -10.39
CA ARG A 131 -2.92 8.47 -9.32
C ARG A 131 -2.82 9.49 -8.19
N THR A 132 -1.71 10.23 -8.13
CA THR A 132 -1.45 11.24 -7.09
C THR A 132 -0.82 12.48 -7.73
N ASN A 133 -1.48 13.63 -7.61
CA ASN A 133 -0.95 14.90 -8.10
C ASN A 133 -0.28 15.72 -6.99
N GLU A 134 0.51 16.72 -7.40
CA GLU A 134 1.22 17.62 -6.45
C GLU A 134 0.27 18.32 -5.47
N ASN A 135 -0.93 18.69 -5.91
CA ASN A 135 -1.90 19.35 -5.05
C ASN A 135 -2.39 18.42 -3.94
N GLY A 136 -2.73 17.18 -4.29
CA GLY A 136 -3.16 16.17 -3.30
C GLY A 136 -2.04 15.81 -2.33
N ALA A 137 -0.85 15.55 -2.84
CA ALA A 137 0.33 15.26 -2.02
C ALA A 137 0.67 16.44 -1.09
N GLY A 138 0.58 17.69 -1.60
CA GLY A 138 0.76 18.90 -0.79
C GLY A 138 -0.24 19.01 0.36
N GLN A 139 -1.51 18.72 0.14
CA GLN A 139 -2.52 18.68 1.20
C GLN A 139 -2.18 17.63 2.27
N VAL A 140 -1.78 16.42 1.86
CA VAL A 140 -1.36 15.36 2.81
C VAL A 140 -0.18 15.83 3.65
N ILE A 141 0.85 16.45 3.05
CA ILE A 141 2.01 16.99 3.78
C ILE A 141 1.56 18.07 4.80
N GLU A 142 0.67 18.96 4.42
CA GLU A 142 0.14 19.97 5.35
C GLU A 142 -0.66 19.33 6.51
N PHE A 143 -1.44 18.29 6.25
CA PHE A 143 -2.10 17.55 7.33
C PHE A 143 -1.09 16.86 8.25
N LEU A 144 -0.07 16.19 7.70
CA LEU A 144 0.97 15.55 8.48
C LEU A 144 1.70 16.55 9.40
N LYS A 145 2.01 17.76 8.90
CA LYS A 145 2.66 18.83 9.68
C LYS A 145 1.84 19.26 10.89
N LYS A 146 0.50 19.28 10.82
CA LYS A 146 -0.36 19.61 11.97
C LYS A 146 -0.14 18.70 13.16
N TYR A 147 0.32 17.46 12.89
CA TYR A 147 0.54 16.43 13.89
C TYR A 147 2.03 16.13 14.13
N GLY A 148 2.91 17.06 13.77
CA GLY A 148 4.35 16.95 14.03
C GLY A 148 5.09 15.98 13.13
N MET A 149 4.50 15.59 12.02
CA MET A 149 5.09 14.73 10.99
C MET A 149 5.54 15.54 9.78
N SER A 150 6.29 14.93 8.87
CA SER A 150 6.80 15.59 7.67
C SER A 150 6.61 14.71 6.43
N GLY A 151 6.77 15.30 5.25
CA GLY A 151 6.72 14.56 4.01
C GLY A 151 7.51 15.22 2.89
N SER A 152 7.95 14.43 1.93
CA SER A 152 8.63 14.87 0.71
C SER A 152 8.01 14.19 -0.52
N LEU A 153 8.13 14.88 -1.66
CA LEU A 153 7.63 14.37 -2.93
C LEU A 153 8.70 13.50 -3.61
N VAL A 154 8.24 12.44 -4.26
CA VAL A 154 9.08 11.56 -5.10
C VAL A 154 8.42 11.51 -6.47
N LYS A 155 9.10 11.99 -7.51
CA LYS A 155 8.58 11.91 -8.87
C LYS A 155 8.67 10.48 -9.39
N LEU A 156 7.57 9.94 -9.90
CA LEU A 156 7.53 8.61 -10.52
C LEU A 156 7.51 8.73 -12.04
N ASP A 157 8.24 7.85 -12.72
CA ASP A 157 8.38 7.88 -14.16
C ASP A 157 7.68 6.71 -14.86
N LYS A 158 7.66 5.51 -14.25
CA LYS A 158 7.28 4.27 -14.94
C LYS A 158 6.27 3.41 -14.17
N VAL A 159 6.20 3.53 -12.86
CA VAL A 159 5.37 2.66 -12.02
C VAL A 159 3.99 3.25 -11.77
N LEU A 160 3.02 2.40 -11.45
CA LEU A 160 1.65 2.82 -11.13
C LEU A 160 1.60 3.60 -9.82
N HIS A 161 2.23 3.08 -8.77
CA HIS A 161 2.33 3.67 -7.44
C HIS A 161 3.76 3.58 -6.89
N LEU A 162 4.09 4.43 -5.94
CA LEU A 162 5.36 4.39 -5.23
C LEU A 162 5.63 2.99 -4.65
N LYS A 163 4.67 2.45 -3.90
CA LYS A 163 4.83 1.16 -3.21
C LYS A 163 4.79 -0.07 -4.12
N THR A 164 4.61 0.13 -5.42
CA THR A 164 4.80 -0.96 -6.39
C THR A 164 6.26 -1.40 -6.48
N GLY A 165 7.20 -0.48 -6.34
CA GLY A 165 8.62 -0.78 -6.56
C GLY A 165 9.54 -0.42 -5.39
N VAL A 166 8.98 0.02 -4.24
CA VAL A 166 9.76 0.35 -3.05
C VAL A 166 8.98 0.05 -1.77
N ALA A 167 9.64 -0.53 -0.77
CA ALA A 167 9.08 -0.78 0.54
C ALA A 167 10.12 -0.53 1.64
N TYR A 168 9.78 0.32 2.61
CA TYR A 168 10.59 0.48 3.81
C TYR A 168 10.32 -0.67 4.79
N LEU A 169 11.38 -1.27 5.30
CA LEU A 169 11.28 -2.32 6.30
C LEU A 169 11.47 -1.72 7.71
N ASP A 170 12.68 -1.71 8.20
CA ASP A 170 13.12 -1.00 9.40
C ASP A 170 14.65 -0.84 9.39
N GLN A 171 15.26 -0.32 10.47
CA GLN A 171 16.71 -0.20 10.60
C GLN A 171 17.39 0.42 9.36
N ASN A 172 16.72 1.38 8.72
CA ASN A 172 17.17 2.06 7.52
C ASN A 172 17.27 1.16 6.27
N ASN A 173 16.65 -0.02 6.26
CA ASN A 173 16.61 -0.90 5.11
C ASN A 173 15.40 -0.61 4.22
N LEU A 174 15.66 -0.49 2.93
CA LEU A 174 14.67 -0.20 1.90
C LEU A 174 14.76 -1.24 0.80
N VAL A 175 13.71 -2.02 0.59
CA VAL A 175 13.57 -2.87 -0.60
C VAL A 175 13.27 -1.96 -1.78
N ALA A 176 14.00 -2.11 -2.88
CA ALA A 176 13.79 -1.28 -4.07
C ALA A 176 14.12 -2.03 -5.36
N THR A 177 13.46 -1.63 -6.45
CA THR A 177 13.70 -2.13 -7.80
C THR A 177 13.61 -1.01 -8.83
N GLY A 178 14.12 -1.22 -10.04
CA GLY A 178 13.95 -0.35 -11.19
C GLY A 178 14.39 1.09 -10.94
N GLU A 179 13.52 2.06 -11.24
CA GLU A 179 13.83 3.50 -11.11
C GLU A 179 14.19 3.93 -9.68
N PHE A 180 13.74 3.21 -8.65
CA PHE A 180 13.98 3.57 -7.25
C PHE A 180 15.42 3.34 -6.79
N LEU A 181 16.20 2.52 -7.48
CA LEU A 181 17.60 2.25 -7.16
C LEU A 181 18.49 3.51 -7.31
N THR A 182 18.04 4.48 -8.09
CA THR A 182 18.82 5.69 -8.42
C THR A 182 18.18 7.00 -7.95
N LYS A 183 16.99 6.95 -7.33
CA LYS A 183 16.33 8.16 -6.81
C LYS A 183 17.15 8.77 -5.67
N GLU A 184 17.38 10.07 -5.73
CA GLU A 184 18.18 10.81 -4.73
C GLU A 184 17.56 10.72 -3.34
N GLU A 185 16.22 10.68 -3.27
CA GLU A 185 15.47 10.57 -2.02
C GLU A 185 15.79 9.32 -1.23
N PHE A 186 16.28 8.27 -1.88
CA PHE A 186 16.53 6.96 -1.27
C PHE A 186 18.01 6.62 -1.06
N GLN A 187 18.94 7.48 -1.46
CA GLN A 187 20.38 7.22 -1.38
C GLN A 187 20.94 7.08 0.05
N ASN A 188 20.18 7.54 1.04
CA ASN A 188 20.58 7.42 2.46
C ASN A 188 20.09 6.12 3.12
N PHE A 189 19.36 5.28 2.40
CA PHE A 189 18.92 3.97 2.89
C PHE A 189 19.91 2.86 2.51
N ASN A 190 19.88 1.78 3.28
CA ASN A 190 20.48 0.52 2.89
C ASN A 190 19.56 -0.16 1.88
N ILE A 191 19.89 -0.05 0.59
CA ILE A 191 19.06 -0.59 -0.48
C ILE A 191 19.21 -2.12 -0.55
N LEU A 192 18.10 -2.81 -0.38
CA LEU A 192 17.95 -4.24 -0.69
C LEU A 192 17.39 -4.33 -2.11
N GLU A 193 18.29 -4.46 -3.07
CA GLU A 193 17.96 -4.47 -4.48
C GLU A 193 17.21 -5.75 -4.87
N ILE A 194 16.06 -5.58 -5.52
CA ILE A 194 15.29 -6.66 -6.14
C ILE A 194 15.54 -6.61 -7.67
N ALA A 195 15.98 -7.73 -8.20
CA ALA A 195 16.27 -7.86 -9.62
C ALA A 195 15.00 -7.64 -10.48
N ASP A 196 15.19 -7.13 -11.70
CA ASP A 196 14.09 -6.77 -12.60
C ASP A 196 13.14 -7.94 -12.91
N ASP A 197 13.67 -9.16 -13.00
CA ASP A 197 12.89 -10.38 -13.26
C ASP A 197 12.03 -10.82 -12.05
N GLU A 198 12.27 -10.24 -10.87
CA GLU A 198 11.48 -10.44 -9.66
C GLU A 198 10.92 -9.13 -9.10
N SER A 199 10.88 -8.07 -9.91
CA SER A 199 10.51 -6.69 -9.50
C SER A 199 9.18 -6.59 -8.75
N TYR A 200 8.21 -7.44 -9.07
CA TYR A 200 6.92 -7.49 -8.37
C TYR A 200 7.09 -7.74 -6.86
N ALA A 201 8.13 -8.47 -6.44
CA ALA A 201 8.40 -8.75 -5.03
C ALA A 201 8.86 -7.53 -4.21
N ALA A 202 9.21 -6.42 -4.87
CA ALA A 202 9.47 -5.16 -4.18
C ALA A 202 8.19 -4.56 -3.55
N ASN A 203 7.01 -4.96 -4.05
CA ASN A 203 5.73 -4.68 -3.40
C ASN A 203 5.51 -5.65 -2.22
N CYS A 204 6.31 -5.48 -1.19
CA CYS A 204 6.25 -6.23 0.05
C CYS A 204 5.88 -5.30 1.21
N ILE A 205 5.53 -5.86 2.36
CA ILE A 205 5.23 -5.07 3.55
C ILE A 205 5.97 -5.62 4.77
N TRP A 206 6.49 -4.72 5.60
CA TRP A 206 7.01 -5.05 6.92
C TRP A 206 5.92 -4.86 7.97
N VAL A 207 5.61 -5.96 8.66
CA VAL A 207 4.60 -5.99 9.71
C VAL A 207 5.24 -6.52 10.99
N ASN A 208 5.46 -5.65 11.94
CA ASN A 208 6.06 -5.91 13.24
C ASN A 208 7.48 -6.52 13.13
N ASP A 209 7.61 -7.85 13.13
CA ASP A 209 8.87 -8.58 13.04
C ASP A 209 8.99 -9.44 11.77
N ARG A 210 8.05 -9.29 10.84
CA ARG A 210 7.94 -10.10 9.63
C ARG A 210 7.89 -9.24 8.38
N VAL A 211 8.45 -9.77 7.30
CA VAL A 211 8.26 -9.21 5.95
C VAL A 211 7.35 -10.16 5.17
N LEU A 212 6.21 -9.66 4.73
CA LEU A 212 5.29 -10.37 3.87
C LEU A 212 5.68 -10.08 2.42
N ILE A 213 6.00 -11.11 1.66
CA ILE A 213 6.35 -11.01 0.24
C ILE A 213 5.41 -11.87 -0.61
N PRO A 214 5.20 -11.55 -1.89
CA PRO A 214 4.49 -12.42 -2.79
C PRO A 214 5.26 -13.73 -2.99
N LYS A 215 4.51 -14.83 -3.08
CA LYS A 215 5.08 -16.18 -3.30
C LYS A 215 5.62 -16.32 -4.72
N GLY A 216 6.72 -17.05 -4.86
CA GLY A 216 7.30 -17.41 -6.17
C GLY A 216 8.50 -16.56 -6.59
N TYR A 217 9.07 -15.77 -5.69
CA TYR A 217 10.20 -14.87 -5.94
C TYR A 217 11.41 -15.24 -5.06
N PRO A 218 12.13 -16.33 -5.40
CA PRO A 218 13.18 -16.89 -4.55
C PRO A 218 14.38 -15.97 -4.33
N LYS A 219 14.78 -15.17 -5.34
CA LYS A 219 15.91 -14.24 -5.23
C LYS A 219 15.57 -13.10 -4.27
N ALA A 220 14.37 -12.51 -4.42
CA ALA A 220 13.88 -11.47 -3.52
C ALA A 220 13.79 -11.98 -2.09
N ARG A 221 13.27 -13.21 -1.90
CA ARG A 221 13.22 -13.88 -0.60
C ARG A 221 14.62 -14.01 0.01
N GLU A 222 15.60 -14.47 -0.76
CA GLU A 222 16.97 -14.64 -0.30
C GLU A 222 17.61 -13.30 0.07
N THR A 223 17.44 -12.27 -0.76
CA THR A 223 17.94 -10.92 -0.51
C THR A 223 17.44 -10.38 0.83
N ILE A 224 16.13 -10.45 1.08
CA ILE A 224 15.51 -9.92 2.29
C ILE A 224 15.88 -10.78 3.50
N ALA A 225 15.92 -12.12 3.36
CA ALA A 225 16.33 -13.03 4.45
C ALA A 225 17.79 -12.82 4.85
N SER A 226 18.68 -12.59 3.89
CA SER A 226 20.12 -12.33 4.14
C SER A 226 20.34 -11.01 4.89
N ALA A 227 19.42 -10.06 4.81
CA ALA A 227 19.41 -8.85 5.61
C ALA A 227 18.90 -9.07 7.06
N GLY A 228 18.54 -10.30 7.42
CA GLY A 228 18.14 -10.68 8.79
C GLY A 228 16.64 -10.69 9.05
N TYR A 229 15.80 -10.54 8.02
CA TYR A 229 14.35 -10.52 8.21
C TYR A 229 13.72 -11.91 8.20
N SER A 230 12.73 -12.12 9.07
CA SER A 230 11.82 -13.25 9.01
C SER A 230 10.76 -13.02 7.93
N ILE A 231 10.59 -13.96 7.01
CA ILE A 231 9.74 -13.80 5.84
C ILE A 231 8.54 -14.71 5.92
N ILE A 232 7.38 -14.19 5.49
CA ILE A 232 6.18 -14.98 5.18
C ILE A 232 5.84 -14.74 3.71
N GLU A 233 5.74 -15.83 2.95
CA GLU A 233 5.32 -15.78 1.55
C GLU A 233 3.79 -15.92 1.47
N VAL A 234 3.14 -15.02 0.75
CA VAL A 234 1.69 -15.04 0.52
C VAL A 234 1.39 -15.16 -0.97
N ASP A 235 0.47 -16.07 -1.32
CA ASP A 235 -0.01 -16.17 -2.70
C ASP A 235 -1.01 -15.02 -2.94
N ARG A 236 -0.67 -14.14 -3.87
CA ARG A 236 -1.50 -12.99 -4.28
C ARG A 236 -1.56 -12.86 -5.80
N SER A 237 -1.56 -13.99 -6.50
CA SER A 237 -1.56 -14.02 -7.96
C SER A 237 -2.81 -13.40 -8.57
N GLU A 238 -3.92 -13.33 -7.84
CA GLU A 238 -5.18 -12.75 -8.34
C GLU A 238 -5.30 -11.23 -8.11
N GLU A 239 -4.32 -10.60 -7.42
CA GLU A 239 -4.36 -9.16 -7.15
C GLU A 239 -3.79 -8.29 -8.28
N HIS A 240 -2.90 -8.81 -9.09
CA HIS A 240 -2.19 -8.06 -10.12
C HIS A 240 -2.65 -8.37 -11.54
N THR A 241 -3.83 -8.93 -11.67
CA THR A 241 -4.45 -9.23 -12.95
C THR A 241 -5.23 -8.05 -13.51
#